data_53da74de548a4a4322802c3f03fdde3e
#
_entry.id   53da74de548a4a4322802c3f03fdde3e
#
_cell.length_a   1.000
_cell.length_b   1.000
_cell.length_c   1.000
_cell.angle_alpha   90.00
_cell.angle_beta   90.00
_cell.angle_gamma   90.00
#
_symmetry.space_group_name_H-M   'P 1'
#
loop_
_entity.id
_entity.type
_entity.pdbx_description
1 polymer ?
#
loop_
_entity_poly.entity_id
_entity_poly.type
_entity_poly.pdbx_seq_one_letter_code
_entity_poly.pdbx_strand_id
1 'polypeptide(L)'
;TTVTGRDGNTVEAFPVERLVEMVEAREKTMGQEEHDKRVDYVEFSVTDMEAAKAFYSAVFGWKMQDWGPDYASFEDGRLAGGFRLVEEVHRGGPLVIIYAVDLEAVEASVKAHGGTVVQEIFSFPGGRRFHFTDPSGNELAVWSDQGLDE
;
A
#
# COMPACT_ATOMS: atom_id res chain seq x y z
N THR A 1 25.40 1.27 5.95
CA THR A 1 25.20 2.12 4.79
C THR A 1 24.49 3.39 5.18
N THR A 2 24.94 4.50 4.66
CA THR A 2 24.33 5.79 4.91
C THR A 2 23.70 6.33 3.62
N VAL A 3 22.64 7.08 3.79
CA VAL A 3 21.98 7.77 2.70
C VAL A 3 21.99 9.25 3.01
N THR A 4 22.38 10.06 2.07
CA THR A 4 22.29 11.49 2.19
C THR A 4 21.09 11.95 1.40
N GLY A 5 20.11 12.48 2.10
CA GLY A 5 18.92 13.00 1.47
C GLY A 5 19.21 14.32 0.78
N ARG A 6 18.28 14.79 0.00
CA ARG A 6 18.47 16.03 -0.74
C ARG A 6 18.46 17.26 0.14
N ASP A 7 18.04 17.13 1.39
CA ASP A 7 18.13 18.18 2.39
C ASP A 7 19.50 18.25 3.03
N GLY A 8 20.40 17.36 2.60
CA GLY A 8 21.75 17.31 3.15
C GLY A 8 21.89 16.44 4.37
N ASN A 9 20.82 15.91 4.90
CA ASN A 9 20.88 15.04 6.07
C ASN A 9 21.36 13.66 5.67
N THR A 10 22.15 13.06 6.56
CA THR A 10 22.63 11.70 6.36
C THR A 10 21.86 10.77 7.27
N VAL A 11 21.32 9.72 6.69
CA VAL A 11 20.53 8.73 7.42
C VAL A 11 21.33 7.44 7.49
N GLU A 12 21.61 6.99 8.71
CA GLU A 12 22.17 5.67 8.92
C GLU A 12 21.00 4.71 9.02
N ALA A 13 20.67 4.11 7.91
CA ALA A 13 19.45 3.33 7.83
C ALA A 13 19.65 1.93 8.35
N PHE A 14 18.72 1.48 9.10
CA PHE A 14 18.65 0.12 9.52
C PHE A 14 17.31 -0.44 9.12
N PRO A 15 17.26 -1.65 8.73
CA PRO A 15 18.46 -2.34 8.43
C PRO A 15 18.78 -2.05 7.02
N VAL A 16 19.90 -1.58 6.91
CA VAL A 16 20.61 -1.84 5.76
C VAL A 16 20.10 -1.28 4.47
N GLU A 17 20.55 -1.88 3.40
CA GLU A 17 20.50 -1.34 2.07
C GLU A 17 19.09 -1.02 1.58
N ARG A 18 18.15 -1.92 1.87
CA ARG A 18 16.80 -1.76 1.33
C ARG A 18 16.05 -0.61 1.97
N LEU A 19 16.21 -0.43 3.28
CA LEU A 19 15.61 0.70 3.94
C LEU A 19 16.24 2.00 3.48
N VAL A 20 17.55 1.98 3.29
CA VAL A 20 18.29 3.12 2.78
C VAL A 20 17.75 3.52 1.40
N GLU A 21 17.58 2.54 0.52
CA GLU A 21 17.04 2.80 -0.82
C GLU A 21 15.65 3.40 -0.78
N MET A 22 14.82 2.92 0.12
CA MET A 22 13.48 3.45 0.28
C MET A 22 13.48 4.91 0.71
N VAL A 23 14.28 5.23 1.71
CA VAL A 23 14.40 6.60 2.21
C VAL A 23 14.95 7.50 1.12
N GLU A 24 15.99 7.04 0.42
CA GLU A 24 16.60 7.82 -0.63
C GLU A 24 15.62 8.08 -1.79
N ALA A 25 14.84 7.09 -2.17
CA ALA A 25 13.88 7.24 -3.24
C ALA A 25 12.81 8.28 -2.92
N ARG A 26 12.36 8.31 -1.67
CA ARG A 26 11.38 9.30 -1.23
C ARG A 26 11.98 10.70 -1.21
N GLU A 27 13.19 10.83 -0.72
CA GLU A 27 13.84 12.12 -0.60
C GLU A 27 14.28 12.70 -1.94
N LYS A 28 14.49 11.86 -2.94
CA LYS A 28 14.84 12.34 -4.28
C LYS A 28 13.72 13.09 -4.95
N THR A 29 12.47 12.75 -4.62
CA THR A 29 11.33 13.43 -5.22
C THR A 29 10.97 14.68 -4.43
N MET A 30 11.19 14.64 -3.10
CA MET A 30 10.76 15.72 -2.22
C MET A 30 11.43 15.52 -0.88
N GLY A 31 11.98 16.57 -0.29
CA GLY A 31 12.59 16.48 1.02
C GLY A 31 11.55 16.12 2.08
N GLN A 32 11.97 15.43 3.13
CA GLN A 32 11.05 14.96 4.16
C GLN A 32 10.34 16.13 4.86
N GLU A 33 11.04 17.22 5.10
CA GLU A 33 10.42 18.39 5.74
C GLU A 33 9.35 19.04 4.88
N GLU A 34 9.37 18.85 3.57
CA GLU A 34 8.32 19.34 2.67
C GLU A 34 7.02 18.57 2.85
N HIS A 35 7.09 17.42 3.50
CA HIS A 35 5.93 16.59 3.78
C HIS A 35 5.38 16.81 5.19
N ASP A 36 5.83 17.87 5.86
CA ASP A 36 5.38 18.16 7.22
C ASP A 36 3.85 18.14 7.30
N LYS A 37 3.34 17.41 8.29
CA LYS A 37 1.90 17.27 8.58
C LYS A 37 1.09 16.52 7.54
N ARG A 38 1.77 15.79 6.66
CA ARG A 38 1.12 14.94 5.65
C ARG A 38 1.22 13.48 6.06
N VAL A 39 0.30 12.68 5.53
CA VAL A 39 0.36 11.24 5.78
C VAL A 39 1.65 10.70 5.17
N ASP A 40 2.41 9.95 5.95
CA ASP A 40 3.73 9.47 5.55
C ASP A 40 3.79 7.95 5.38
N TYR A 41 2.99 7.23 6.13
CA TYR A 41 3.12 5.78 6.23
C TYR A 41 1.76 5.18 6.54
N VAL A 42 1.45 4.03 5.93
CA VAL A 42 0.19 3.34 6.21
C VAL A 42 0.54 1.94 6.71
N GLU A 43 0.05 1.57 7.88
CA GLU A 43 0.30 0.24 8.42
C GLU A 43 -0.99 -0.56 8.46
N PHE A 44 -0.92 -1.79 7.94
CA PHE A 44 -2.02 -2.75 7.99
C PHE A 44 -1.70 -3.82 9.01
N SER A 45 -2.72 -4.27 9.71
CA SER A 45 -2.62 -5.49 10.53
C SER A 45 -2.97 -6.67 9.64
N VAL A 46 -2.18 -7.73 9.70
CA VAL A 46 -2.40 -8.92 8.89
C VAL A 46 -2.32 -10.16 9.76
N THR A 47 -3.05 -11.19 9.38
CA THR A 47 -3.06 -12.45 10.14
C THR A 47 -2.18 -13.51 9.50
N ASP A 48 -1.72 -13.27 8.27
CA ASP A 48 -0.83 -14.17 7.55
C ASP A 48 0.11 -13.32 6.71
N MET A 49 1.35 -13.21 7.15
CA MET A 49 2.33 -12.33 6.52
C MET A 49 2.61 -12.72 5.07
N GLU A 50 2.79 -14.02 4.81
CA GLU A 50 3.11 -14.47 3.46
C GLU A 50 1.94 -14.26 2.51
N ALA A 51 0.73 -14.48 2.97
CA ALA A 51 -0.47 -14.23 2.17
C ALA A 51 -0.61 -12.75 1.84
N ALA A 52 -0.35 -11.87 2.80
CA ALA A 52 -0.44 -10.42 2.59
C ALA A 52 0.59 -9.96 1.57
N LYS A 53 1.83 -10.37 1.73
CA LYS A 53 2.89 -9.99 0.79
C LYS A 53 2.58 -10.48 -0.61
N ALA A 54 2.15 -11.72 -0.74
CA ALA A 54 1.83 -12.30 -2.05
C ALA A 54 0.67 -11.56 -2.71
N PHE A 55 -0.37 -11.27 -1.96
CA PHE A 55 -1.54 -10.60 -2.48
C PHE A 55 -1.20 -9.20 -3.02
N TYR A 56 -0.58 -8.37 -2.20
CA TYR A 56 -0.31 -6.98 -2.59
C TYR A 56 0.76 -6.89 -3.68
N SER A 57 1.72 -7.81 -3.69
CA SER A 57 2.70 -7.88 -4.78
C SER A 57 2.04 -8.28 -6.09
N ALA A 58 1.17 -9.29 -6.06
CA ALA A 58 0.55 -9.81 -7.28
C ALA A 58 -0.49 -8.86 -7.86
N VAL A 59 -1.32 -8.28 -7.00
CA VAL A 59 -2.43 -7.44 -7.46
C VAL A 59 -1.97 -6.03 -7.81
N PHE A 60 -1.13 -5.43 -6.96
CA PHE A 60 -0.78 -4.01 -7.08
C PHE A 60 0.69 -3.77 -7.41
N GLY A 61 1.50 -4.81 -7.41
CA GLY A 61 2.91 -4.66 -7.75
C GLY A 61 3.74 -3.96 -6.67
N TRP A 62 3.27 -3.94 -5.44
CA TRP A 62 4.02 -3.32 -4.36
C TRP A 62 5.29 -4.11 -4.07
N LYS A 63 6.34 -3.40 -3.71
CA LYS A 63 7.64 -4.00 -3.41
C LYS A 63 7.74 -4.22 -1.91
N MET A 64 8.19 -5.41 -1.52
CA MET A 64 8.20 -5.86 -0.14
C MET A 64 9.60 -5.95 0.42
N GLN A 65 9.74 -5.69 1.73
CA GLN A 65 10.98 -5.86 2.47
C GLN A 65 10.65 -6.48 3.83
N ASP A 66 11.25 -7.64 4.11
CA ASP A 66 11.04 -8.31 5.39
C ASP A 66 11.91 -7.72 6.48
N TRP A 67 11.35 -7.62 7.69
CA TRP A 67 12.02 -7.14 8.89
C TRP A 67 11.81 -8.13 10.02
N GLY A 68 11.91 -9.41 9.74
CA GLY A 68 11.65 -10.48 10.68
C GLY A 68 10.31 -11.13 10.37
N PRO A 69 9.89 -12.11 11.18
CA PRO A 69 8.66 -12.85 10.89
C PRO A 69 7.39 -12.07 11.14
N ASP A 70 7.46 -11.02 11.97
CA ASP A 70 6.27 -10.32 12.43
C ASP A 70 6.01 -8.99 11.73
N TYR A 71 6.91 -8.57 10.87
CA TYR A 71 6.79 -7.28 10.20
C TYR A 71 7.41 -7.29 8.81
N ALA A 72 6.74 -6.68 7.86
CA ALA A 72 7.29 -6.42 6.54
C ALA A 72 6.88 -5.01 6.13
N SER A 73 7.74 -4.32 5.40
CA SER A 73 7.37 -3.03 4.84
C SER A 73 7.09 -3.18 3.36
N PHE A 74 6.35 -2.22 2.82
CA PHE A 74 6.08 -2.17 1.41
C PHE A 74 6.26 -0.75 0.88
N GLU A 75 6.39 -0.66 -0.41
CA GLU A 75 6.45 0.60 -1.11
C GLU A 75 5.61 0.49 -2.36
N ASP A 76 4.72 1.45 -2.58
CA ASP A 76 3.84 1.42 -3.74
C ASP A 76 4.30 2.35 -4.86
N GLY A 77 5.46 3.02 -4.68
CA GLY A 77 5.99 3.97 -5.63
C GLY A 77 5.66 5.42 -5.27
N ARG A 78 4.79 5.62 -4.31
CA ARG A 78 4.41 6.94 -3.84
C ARG A 78 4.45 7.03 -2.32
N LEU A 79 3.91 6.04 -1.63
CA LEU A 79 3.92 5.94 -0.18
C LEU A 79 4.58 4.65 0.25
N ALA A 80 5.09 4.66 1.46
CA ALA A 80 5.57 3.46 2.13
C ALA A 80 4.54 3.03 3.17
N GLY A 81 4.63 1.79 3.56
CA GLY A 81 3.78 1.27 4.63
C GLY A 81 4.33 -0.04 5.15
N GLY A 82 3.54 -0.70 5.94
CA GLY A 82 3.95 -1.97 6.51
C GLY A 82 2.80 -2.89 6.83
N PHE A 83 3.15 -4.13 7.04
CA PHE A 83 2.24 -5.17 7.51
C PHE A 83 2.74 -5.65 8.85
N ARG A 84 1.88 -5.58 9.86
CA ARG A 84 2.19 -6.06 11.20
C ARG A 84 1.39 -7.32 11.47
N LEU A 85 2.06 -8.39 11.84
CA LEU A 85 1.40 -9.66 12.12
C LEU A 85 0.62 -9.56 13.43
N VAL A 86 -0.65 -9.94 13.38
CA VAL A 86 -1.55 -9.93 14.54
C VAL A 86 -2.37 -11.21 14.54
N GLU A 87 -3.04 -11.49 15.65
CA GLU A 87 -3.91 -12.65 15.73
C GLU A 87 -5.26 -12.38 15.08
N GLU A 88 -5.76 -11.14 15.17
CA GLU A 88 -7.08 -10.79 14.68
C GLU A 88 -7.07 -9.38 14.13
N VAL A 89 -7.73 -9.17 12.99
CA VAL A 89 -7.85 -7.85 12.37
C VAL A 89 -9.19 -7.23 12.76
N HIS A 90 -9.13 -6.00 13.24
CA HIS A 90 -10.31 -5.23 13.57
C HIS A 90 -10.55 -4.19 12.48
N ARG A 91 -11.68 -4.31 11.79
CA ARG A 91 -12.08 -3.35 10.76
C ARG A 91 -12.76 -2.16 11.40
N GLY A 92 -12.86 -1.06 10.64
CA GLY A 92 -13.58 0.12 11.10
C GLY A 92 -12.73 1.37 11.23
N GLY A 93 -11.47 1.30 10.82
CA GLY A 93 -10.61 2.48 10.73
C GLY A 93 -10.83 3.23 9.41
N PRO A 94 -9.94 4.15 9.07
CA PRO A 94 -10.00 4.85 7.78
C PRO A 94 -9.99 3.85 6.62
N LEU A 95 -10.69 4.21 5.56
CA LEU A 95 -10.70 3.41 4.34
C LEU A 95 -9.53 3.83 3.46
N VAL A 96 -8.67 2.90 3.11
CA VAL A 96 -7.58 3.14 2.16
C VAL A 96 -8.14 2.95 0.77
N ILE A 97 -7.93 3.93 -0.10
CA ILE A 97 -8.45 3.89 -1.45
C ILE A 97 -7.28 3.97 -2.43
N ILE A 98 -7.20 3.00 -3.32
CA ILE A 98 -6.14 2.87 -4.30
C ILE A 98 -6.69 3.31 -5.66
N TYR A 99 -5.89 3.99 -6.46
CA TYR A 99 -6.28 4.39 -7.81
C TYR A 99 -5.90 3.30 -8.81
N ALA A 100 -6.76 3.05 -9.79
CA ALA A 100 -6.45 2.16 -10.91
C ALA A 100 -6.97 2.75 -12.20
N VAL A 101 -6.23 2.57 -13.28
CA VAL A 101 -6.69 2.99 -14.61
C VAL A 101 -7.76 2.05 -15.11
N ASP A 102 -7.57 0.74 -14.94
CA ASP A 102 -8.50 -0.29 -15.40
C ASP A 102 -9.14 -0.97 -14.19
N LEU A 103 -10.29 -0.44 -13.79
CA LEU A 103 -10.95 -0.89 -12.58
C LEU A 103 -11.39 -2.36 -12.66
N GLU A 104 -11.93 -2.75 -13.80
CA GLU A 104 -12.41 -4.13 -14.00
C GLU A 104 -11.26 -5.14 -13.94
N ALA A 105 -10.11 -4.79 -14.50
CA ALA A 105 -8.94 -5.66 -14.45
C ALA A 105 -8.45 -5.86 -13.02
N VAL A 106 -8.45 -4.80 -12.23
CA VAL A 106 -8.02 -4.89 -10.84
C VAL A 106 -9.04 -5.71 -10.03
N GLU A 107 -10.33 -5.53 -10.27
CA GLU A 107 -11.35 -6.33 -9.61
C GLU A 107 -11.13 -7.81 -9.88
N ALA A 108 -10.88 -8.18 -11.13
CA ALA A 108 -10.62 -9.57 -11.50
C ALA A 108 -9.35 -10.09 -10.81
N SER A 109 -8.32 -9.25 -10.73
CA SER A 109 -7.05 -9.62 -10.09
C SER A 109 -7.21 -9.84 -8.59
N VAL A 110 -8.00 -8.99 -7.94
CA VAL A 110 -8.31 -9.15 -6.51
C VAL A 110 -8.93 -10.53 -6.26
N LYS A 111 -9.93 -10.88 -7.06
CA LYS A 111 -10.61 -12.18 -6.93
C LYS A 111 -9.65 -13.33 -7.19
N ALA A 112 -8.78 -13.19 -8.18
CA ALA A 112 -7.87 -14.26 -8.58
C ALA A 112 -6.77 -14.51 -7.54
N HIS A 113 -6.46 -13.54 -6.70
CA HIS A 113 -5.33 -13.61 -5.77
C HIS A 113 -5.73 -13.66 -4.30
N GLY A 114 -6.97 -14.03 -4.02
CA GLY A 114 -7.38 -14.30 -2.64
C GLY A 114 -8.10 -13.18 -1.92
N GLY A 115 -8.39 -12.09 -2.61
CA GLY A 115 -9.23 -11.04 -2.06
C GLY A 115 -10.71 -11.35 -2.31
N THR A 116 -11.57 -10.69 -1.57
CA THR A 116 -13.02 -10.85 -1.72
C THR A 116 -13.64 -9.50 -2.02
N VAL A 117 -14.39 -9.41 -3.11
CA VAL A 117 -15.11 -8.18 -3.42
C VAL A 117 -16.34 -8.11 -2.51
N VAL A 118 -16.42 -7.07 -1.68
CA VAL A 118 -17.51 -6.90 -0.73
C VAL A 118 -18.50 -5.84 -1.17
N GLN A 119 -18.12 -4.99 -2.12
CA GLN A 119 -18.99 -4.00 -2.73
C GLN A 119 -18.64 -3.96 -4.20
N GLU A 120 -19.57 -4.38 -5.06
CA GLU A 120 -19.33 -4.38 -6.50
C GLU A 120 -19.15 -2.97 -7.05
N ILE A 121 -18.57 -2.85 -8.23
CA ILE A 121 -18.31 -1.56 -8.86
C ILE A 121 -19.59 -0.73 -8.89
N PHE A 122 -19.48 0.49 -8.40
CA PHE A 122 -20.56 1.47 -8.44
C PHE A 122 -20.01 2.83 -8.84
N SER A 123 -20.90 3.65 -9.39
CA SER A 123 -20.53 4.99 -9.86
C SER A 123 -20.81 6.04 -8.79
N PHE A 124 -20.01 7.09 -8.80
CA PHE A 124 -20.22 8.27 -7.99
C PHE A 124 -19.79 9.47 -8.84
N PRO A 125 -20.11 10.71 -8.43
CA PRO A 125 -19.69 11.87 -9.22
C PRO A 125 -18.17 11.92 -9.36
N GLY A 126 -17.70 11.77 -10.59
CA GLY A 126 -16.28 11.82 -10.91
C GLY A 126 -15.59 10.50 -11.05
N GLY A 127 -16.26 9.38 -10.77
CA GLY A 127 -15.59 8.10 -10.89
C GLY A 127 -16.44 6.89 -10.57
N ARG A 128 -15.76 5.76 -10.47
CA ARG A 128 -16.33 4.49 -10.09
C ARG A 128 -15.39 3.84 -9.08
N ARG A 129 -15.90 2.99 -8.22
CA ARG A 129 -15.05 2.24 -7.28
C ARG A 129 -15.72 0.92 -6.88
N PHE A 130 -14.90 0.04 -6.32
CA PHE A 130 -15.39 -1.16 -5.65
C PHE A 130 -14.63 -1.31 -4.33
N HIS A 131 -15.17 -2.12 -3.44
CA HIS A 131 -14.51 -2.43 -2.16
C HIS A 131 -14.18 -3.90 -2.10
N PHE A 132 -13.08 -4.21 -1.46
CA PHE A 132 -12.65 -5.60 -1.29
C PHE A 132 -12.05 -5.78 0.10
N THR A 133 -12.01 -7.03 0.53
CA THR A 133 -11.19 -7.37 1.70
C THR A 133 -9.97 -8.13 1.23
N ASP A 134 -8.84 -7.84 1.87
CA ASP A 134 -7.61 -8.57 1.60
C ASP A 134 -7.65 -9.95 2.30
N PRO A 135 -6.62 -10.80 2.13
CA PRO A 135 -6.66 -12.14 2.76
C PRO A 135 -6.77 -12.12 4.28
N SER A 136 -6.40 -11.03 4.94
CA SER A 136 -6.53 -10.89 6.39
C SER A 136 -7.86 -10.29 6.83
N GLY A 137 -8.67 -9.81 5.89
CA GLY A 137 -9.96 -9.20 6.18
C GLY A 137 -9.94 -7.69 6.28
N ASN A 138 -8.84 -7.03 5.94
CA ASN A 138 -8.82 -5.57 5.85
C ASN A 138 -9.67 -5.12 4.67
N GLU A 139 -10.49 -4.12 4.87
CA GLU A 139 -11.30 -3.57 3.78
C GLU A 139 -10.60 -2.37 3.16
N LEU A 140 -10.46 -2.40 1.84
CA LEU A 140 -9.93 -1.30 1.04
C LEU A 140 -10.87 -1.06 -0.13
N ALA A 141 -10.64 0.02 -0.84
CA ALA A 141 -11.37 0.30 -2.07
C ALA A 141 -10.38 0.58 -3.20
N VAL A 142 -10.84 0.39 -4.42
CA VAL A 142 -10.11 0.81 -5.62
C VAL A 142 -11.05 1.70 -6.41
N TRP A 143 -10.54 2.83 -6.89
CA TRP A 143 -11.34 3.75 -7.68
C TRP A 143 -10.67 4.07 -9.01
N SER A 144 -11.46 4.56 -9.94
CA SER A 144 -10.96 5.01 -11.23
C SER A 144 -11.82 6.17 -11.71
N ASP A 145 -11.18 7.07 -12.45
CA ASP A 145 -11.89 8.13 -13.17
C ASP A 145 -12.08 7.75 -14.64
N GLN A 146 -11.70 6.53 -15.01
CA GLN A 146 -11.81 6.02 -16.37
C GLN A 146 -13.06 5.18 -16.54
N GLY A 147 -13.52 5.05 -17.80
CA GLY A 147 -14.65 4.20 -18.09
C GLY A 147 -15.99 4.73 -17.60
N LEU A 148 -16.12 6.05 -17.45
CA LEU A 148 -17.37 6.65 -17.03
C LEU A 148 -18.35 6.66 -18.18
N ASP A 149 -19.62 6.38 -17.86
CA ASP A 149 -20.70 6.54 -18.80
C ASP A 149 -21.07 8.01 -18.93
N GLU A 150 -21.25 8.44 -20.13
CA GLU A 150 -21.66 9.80 -20.40
C GLU A 150 -23.17 9.98 -20.28
#